data_2c021b898a0df0f4c5cb579e989174dc
#
_entry.id   2c021b898a0df0f4c5cb579e989174dc
#
_cell.length_a   1.000
_cell.length_b   1.000
_cell.length_c   1.000
_cell.angle_alpha   90.00
_cell.angle_beta   90.00
_cell.angle_gamma   90.00
#
_symmetry.space_group_name_H-M   'P 1'
#
loop_
_entity.id
_entity.type
_entity.pdbx_description
1 polymer ?
#
loop_
_entity_poly.entity_id
_entity_poly.type
_entity_poly.pdbx_seq_one_letter_code
_entity_poly.pdbx_strand_id
1 'polypeptide(L)'
;MEKLEADIVIVGTGASGLFAALHVPSDKKVIMLTKSDAENSDSFLAQGGICVLRDKNDFDSFMEDTMKAGHYENRKESVEIMINSSRDIINELIGYGVDFATKDGKLDYTREGAHSKPRILFHEDITGKEITSTLLDVVRKLENVTIMEYVTMTDIIEKDNVCYGVLAKDANNNEMSIEAGYTIFACGGIGGLYNHSTNYPHLTGDAIAIAIQHGIKLENVDYVQIHPTTLYTKEKGRAFLISESVRGEGAKLYGKDGKRFANEVLPRDIMTQKIREQMKKDDMPYVWMDMTVLGEEVI
;
A
#
# COMPACT_ATOMS: atom_id res chain seq x y z
N MET A 1 10.31 1.81 -32.55
CA MET A 1 9.67 1.16 -31.40
C MET A 1 10.35 -0.20 -31.20
N GLU A 2 10.98 -0.41 -30.07
CA GLU A 2 11.57 -1.69 -29.68
C GLU A 2 10.45 -2.71 -29.41
N LYS A 3 10.69 -3.98 -29.76
CA LYS A 3 9.73 -5.06 -29.51
C LYS A 3 10.35 -6.07 -28.56
N LEU A 4 9.66 -6.34 -27.48
CA LEU A 4 10.00 -7.33 -26.47
C LEU A 4 8.89 -8.36 -26.36
N GLU A 5 9.26 -9.59 -25.96
CA GLU A 5 8.31 -10.68 -25.75
C GLU A 5 8.53 -11.30 -24.38
N ALA A 6 7.44 -11.63 -23.69
CA ALA A 6 7.42 -12.38 -22.44
C ALA A 6 6.20 -13.29 -22.37
N ASP A 7 6.18 -14.25 -21.46
CA ASP A 7 4.95 -14.97 -21.13
C ASP A 7 4.01 -14.10 -20.31
N ILE A 8 4.60 -13.31 -19.38
CA ILE A 8 3.87 -12.45 -18.44
C ILE A 8 4.56 -11.10 -18.37
N VAL A 9 3.78 -10.02 -18.44
CA VAL A 9 4.22 -8.67 -18.08
C VAL A 9 3.54 -8.24 -16.78
N ILE A 10 4.32 -7.72 -15.82
CA ILE A 10 3.84 -7.21 -14.53
C ILE A 10 4.16 -5.72 -14.47
N VAL A 11 3.16 -4.89 -14.26
CA VAL A 11 3.33 -3.44 -14.19
C VAL A 11 3.26 -2.99 -12.73
N GLY A 12 4.41 -2.67 -12.16
CA GLY A 12 4.60 -2.24 -10.77
C GLY A 12 5.47 -3.21 -9.95
N THR A 13 6.35 -2.65 -9.13
CA THR A 13 7.28 -3.35 -8.22
C THR A 13 6.93 -3.17 -6.74
N GLY A 14 5.68 -2.83 -6.44
CA GLY A 14 5.16 -2.89 -5.08
C GLY A 14 4.93 -4.34 -4.61
N ALA A 15 4.50 -4.53 -3.36
CA ALA A 15 4.33 -5.85 -2.75
C ALA A 15 3.51 -6.81 -3.62
N SER A 16 2.42 -6.35 -4.27
CA SER A 16 1.58 -7.21 -5.10
C SER A 16 2.27 -7.67 -6.38
N GLY A 17 3.04 -6.79 -7.03
CA GLY A 17 3.79 -7.14 -8.25
C GLY A 17 4.93 -8.09 -7.96
N LEU A 18 5.71 -7.83 -6.90
CA LEU A 18 6.79 -8.71 -6.47
C LEU A 18 6.28 -10.08 -6.04
N PHE A 19 5.23 -10.10 -5.23
CA PHE A 19 4.63 -11.36 -4.78
C PHE A 19 4.06 -12.16 -5.95
N ALA A 20 3.43 -11.49 -6.93
CA ALA A 20 2.99 -12.16 -8.16
C ALA A 20 4.16 -12.77 -8.95
N ALA A 21 5.28 -12.05 -9.09
CA ALA A 21 6.46 -12.54 -9.79
C ALA A 21 7.04 -13.81 -9.15
N LEU A 22 7.04 -13.92 -7.82
CA LEU A 22 7.50 -15.09 -7.07
C LEU A 22 6.64 -16.33 -7.29
N HIS A 23 5.39 -16.17 -7.74
CA HIS A 23 4.44 -17.26 -8.00
C HIS A 23 4.38 -17.67 -9.47
N VAL A 24 5.18 -17.04 -10.33
CA VAL A 24 5.27 -17.45 -11.73
C VAL A 24 6.20 -18.67 -11.85
N PRO A 25 5.79 -19.74 -12.58
CA PRO A 25 6.67 -20.87 -12.85
C PRO A 25 8.00 -20.44 -13.49
N SER A 26 9.10 -21.06 -13.08
CA SER A 26 10.45 -20.69 -13.51
C SER A 26 10.74 -20.89 -15.00
N ASP A 27 9.90 -21.66 -15.70
CA ASP A 27 9.95 -21.84 -17.15
C ASP A 27 9.25 -20.71 -17.95
N LYS A 28 8.62 -19.75 -17.25
CA LYS A 28 7.91 -18.62 -17.84
C LYS A 28 8.74 -17.34 -17.74
N LYS A 29 8.91 -16.68 -18.87
CA LYS A 29 9.61 -15.40 -18.94
C LYS A 29 8.72 -14.28 -18.43
N VAL A 30 9.22 -13.51 -17.47
CA VAL A 30 8.53 -12.36 -16.87
C VAL A 30 9.30 -11.07 -17.15
N ILE A 31 8.59 -10.04 -17.58
CA ILE A 31 9.09 -8.66 -17.61
C ILE A 31 8.28 -7.84 -16.61
N MET A 32 8.96 -7.22 -15.66
CA MET A 32 8.37 -6.26 -14.72
C MET A 32 8.73 -4.85 -15.11
N LEU A 33 7.79 -3.91 -15.02
CA LEU A 33 8.00 -2.49 -15.32
C LEU A 33 7.80 -1.64 -14.07
N THR A 34 8.65 -0.63 -13.88
CA THR A 34 8.43 0.40 -12.87
C THR A 34 8.83 1.79 -13.38
N LYS A 35 8.07 2.80 -13.01
CA LYS A 35 8.28 4.20 -13.44
C LYS A 35 9.48 4.88 -12.78
N SER A 36 10.01 4.29 -11.73
CA SER A 36 11.14 4.79 -10.94
C SER A 36 12.09 3.63 -10.60
N ASP A 37 12.96 3.82 -9.61
CA ASP A 37 13.70 2.70 -9.00
C ASP A 37 12.73 1.65 -8.48
N ALA A 38 13.13 0.39 -8.50
CA ALA A 38 12.27 -0.73 -8.10
C ALA A 38 11.83 -0.66 -6.62
N GLU A 39 12.60 0.01 -5.78
CA GLU A 39 12.31 0.27 -4.37
C GLU A 39 11.23 1.34 -4.15
N ASN A 40 11.03 2.25 -5.12
CA ASN A 40 10.15 3.40 -4.97
C ASN A 40 8.68 3.03 -5.17
N SER A 41 8.13 2.29 -4.22
CA SER A 41 6.71 1.92 -4.17
C SER A 41 6.05 2.38 -2.87
N ASP A 42 4.75 2.62 -2.89
CA ASP A 42 4.04 2.95 -1.65
C ASP A 42 4.00 1.77 -0.66
N SER A 43 4.15 0.55 -1.15
CA SER A 43 4.35 -0.61 -0.28
C SER A 43 5.61 -0.48 0.59
N PHE A 44 6.70 0.06 0.03
CA PHE A 44 7.94 0.33 0.75
C PHE A 44 7.75 1.41 1.83
N LEU A 45 6.83 2.36 1.63
CA LEU A 45 6.56 3.45 2.58
C LEU A 45 5.61 3.07 3.70
N ALA A 46 4.98 1.90 3.63
CA ALA A 46 4.00 1.49 4.62
C ALA A 46 4.67 1.27 5.99
N GLN A 47 4.18 1.98 7.00
CA GLN A 47 4.71 1.94 8.35
C GLN A 47 4.10 0.78 9.12
N GLY A 48 2.91 0.88 9.61
CA GLY A 48 2.13 -0.07 10.39
C GLY A 48 2.58 -1.54 10.32
N GLY A 49 1.61 -2.43 10.13
CA GLY A 49 1.91 -3.84 10.04
C GLY A 49 0.96 -4.58 9.10
N ILE A 50 1.06 -5.89 9.11
CA ILE A 50 0.22 -6.79 8.32
C ILE A 50 -0.66 -7.67 9.23
N CYS A 51 -1.96 -7.68 8.97
CA CYS A 51 -2.92 -8.45 9.75
C CYS A 51 -2.84 -9.94 9.39
N VAL A 52 -2.99 -10.80 10.40
CA VAL A 52 -2.99 -12.24 10.21
C VAL A 52 -4.02 -12.93 11.10
N LEU A 53 -4.66 -13.96 10.60
CA LEU A 53 -5.53 -14.84 11.38
C LEU A 53 -4.71 -15.62 12.39
N ARG A 54 -4.81 -15.31 13.68
CA ARG A 54 -4.00 -15.94 14.74
C ARG A 54 -4.38 -17.39 14.98
N ASP A 55 -5.67 -17.65 15.09
CA ASP A 55 -6.25 -18.98 15.28
C ASP A 55 -7.70 -19.00 14.77
N LYS A 56 -8.31 -20.18 14.75
CA LYS A 56 -9.69 -20.35 14.23
C LYS A 56 -10.73 -19.53 15.02
N ASN A 57 -10.49 -19.24 16.29
CA ASN A 57 -11.43 -18.49 17.12
C ASN A 57 -11.35 -16.96 16.87
N ASP A 58 -10.34 -16.52 16.11
CA ASP A 58 -10.18 -15.12 15.74
C ASP A 58 -10.91 -14.75 14.44
N PHE A 59 -11.37 -15.74 13.65
CA PHE A 59 -11.98 -15.51 12.35
C PHE A 59 -13.17 -14.56 12.41
N ASP A 60 -14.14 -14.85 13.26
CA ASP A 60 -15.37 -14.05 13.34
C ASP A 60 -15.10 -12.62 13.78
N SER A 61 -14.17 -12.43 14.75
CA SER A 61 -13.79 -11.09 15.19
C SER A 61 -12.97 -10.33 14.14
N PHE A 62 -12.13 -11.00 13.38
CA PHE A 62 -11.37 -10.39 12.29
C PHE A 62 -12.31 -9.98 11.14
N MET A 63 -13.27 -10.86 10.78
CA MET A 63 -14.31 -10.57 9.80
C MET A 63 -15.14 -9.35 10.21
N GLU A 64 -15.63 -9.31 11.43
CA GLU A 64 -16.44 -8.20 11.93
C GLU A 64 -15.67 -6.87 11.97
N ASP A 65 -14.42 -6.88 12.48
CA ASP A 65 -13.58 -5.70 12.49
C ASP A 65 -13.36 -5.15 11.07
N THR A 66 -13.09 -6.04 10.09
CA THR A 66 -12.86 -5.65 8.70
C THR A 66 -14.13 -5.11 8.03
N MET A 67 -15.25 -5.82 8.20
CA MET A 67 -16.54 -5.37 7.66
C MET A 67 -16.97 -4.03 8.23
N LYS A 68 -16.82 -3.84 9.53
CA LYS A 68 -17.12 -2.59 10.22
C LYS A 68 -16.23 -1.44 9.76
N ALA A 69 -14.91 -1.68 9.59
CA ALA A 69 -13.97 -0.68 9.09
C ALA A 69 -14.31 -0.21 7.67
N GLY A 70 -14.87 -1.09 6.85
CA GLY A 70 -15.35 -0.80 5.50
C GLY A 70 -16.83 -0.41 5.45
N HIS A 71 -17.45 -0.03 6.57
CA HIS A 71 -18.89 0.35 6.67
C HIS A 71 -19.84 -0.70 6.09
N TYR A 72 -19.43 -2.00 6.13
CA TYR A 72 -20.15 -3.14 5.56
C TYR A 72 -20.37 -3.07 4.03
N GLU A 73 -19.62 -2.23 3.33
CA GLU A 73 -19.61 -2.16 1.86
C GLU A 73 -18.64 -3.15 1.23
N ASN A 74 -17.83 -3.83 2.05
CA ASN A 74 -16.89 -4.85 1.62
C ASN A 74 -17.60 -6.02 0.93
N ARG A 75 -16.95 -6.60 -0.06
CA ARG A 75 -17.34 -7.91 -0.60
C ARG A 75 -16.93 -9.00 0.40
N LYS A 76 -17.92 -9.58 1.06
CA LYS A 76 -17.70 -10.58 2.12
C LYS A 76 -16.78 -11.73 1.67
N GLU A 77 -17.01 -12.28 0.47
CA GLU A 77 -16.16 -13.34 -0.08
C GLU A 77 -14.68 -12.94 -0.20
N SER A 78 -14.41 -11.71 -0.64
CA SER A 78 -13.03 -11.19 -0.73
C SER A 78 -12.38 -11.08 0.65
N VAL A 79 -13.14 -10.64 1.65
CA VAL A 79 -12.66 -10.56 3.04
C VAL A 79 -12.39 -11.96 3.59
N GLU A 80 -13.27 -12.94 3.33
CA GLU A 80 -13.07 -14.35 3.72
C GLU A 80 -11.79 -14.93 3.12
N ILE A 81 -11.55 -14.71 1.82
CA ILE A 81 -10.32 -15.14 1.13
C ILE A 81 -9.10 -14.53 1.79
N MET A 82 -9.10 -13.20 2.00
CA MET A 82 -8.00 -12.46 2.63
C MET A 82 -7.67 -13.03 4.02
N ILE A 83 -8.68 -13.22 4.86
CA ILE A 83 -8.48 -13.71 6.23
C ILE A 83 -7.95 -15.14 6.24
N ASN A 84 -8.57 -16.02 5.46
CA ASN A 84 -8.21 -17.44 5.43
C ASN A 84 -6.81 -17.70 4.86
N SER A 85 -6.38 -16.94 3.85
CA SER A 85 -5.05 -17.07 3.24
C SER A 85 -3.95 -16.41 4.06
N SER A 86 -4.28 -15.51 5.00
CA SER A 86 -3.30 -14.65 5.68
C SER A 86 -2.17 -15.42 6.39
N ARG A 87 -2.46 -16.56 7.00
CA ARG A 87 -1.44 -17.36 7.70
C ARG A 87 -0.43 -17.99 6.75
N ASP A 88 -0.91 -18.52 5.63
CA ASP A 88 -0.05 -19.16 4.63
C ASP A 88 0.85 -18.09 3.99
N ILE A 89 0.28 -16.93 3.67
CA ILE A 89 1.03 -15.77 3.15
C ILE A 89 2.11 -15.32 4.14
N ILE A 90 1.81 -15.20 5.45
CA ILE A 90 2.81 -14.82 6.45
C ILE A 90 3.92 -15.87 6.55
N ASN A 91 3.59 -17.16 6.56
CA ASN A 91 4.59 -18.22 6.57
C ASN A 91 5.49 -18.17 5.34
N GLU A 92 4.93 -17.84 4.20
CA GLU A 92 5.68 -17.70 2.96
C GLU A 92 6.60 -16.45 2.98
N LEU A 93 6.13 -15.31 3.47
CA LEU A 93 6.96 -14.11 3.67
C LEU A 93 8.15 -14.39 4.61
N ILE A 94 7.92 -15.09 5.71
CA ILE A 94 9.00 -15.55 6.61
C ILE A 94 9.94 -16.50 5.87
N GLY A 95 9.40 -17.38 5.02
CA GLY A 95 10.20 -18.29 4.19
C GLY A 95 11.11 -17.57 3.20
N TYR A 96 10.71 -16.40 2.70
CA TYR A 96 11.54 -15.52 1.87
C TYR A 96 12.57 -14.72 2.69
N GLY A 97 12.45 -14.68 4.00
CA GLY A 97 13.38 -14.00 4.90
C GLY A 97 12.86 -12.70 5.51
N VAL A 98 11.54 -12.41 5.38
CA VAL A 98 10.94 -11.24 6.07
C VAL A 98 11.06 -11.42 7.58
N ASP A 99 11.65 -10.43 8.25
CA ASP A 99 11.88 -10.41 9.68
C ASP A 99 10.77 -9.66 10.42
N PHE A 100 9.84 -10.40 11.01
CA PHE A 100 8.81 -9.83 11.87
C PHE A 100 9.27 -9.81 13.32
N ALA A 101 8.84 -8.80 14.07
CA ALA A 101 9.14 -8.68 15.49
C ALA A 101 8.79 -9.95 16.27
N THR A 102 9.68 -10.34 17.19
CA THR A 102 9.50 -11.50 18.04
C THR A 102 9.67 -11.16 19.51
N LYS A 103 8.92 -11.85 20.36
CA LYS A 103 9.03 -11.79 21.81
C LYS A 103 9.10 -13.21 22.38
N ASP A 104 10.11 -13.48 23.19
CA ASP A 104 10.35 -14.82 23.77
C ASP A 104 10.41 -15.94 22.70
N GLY A 105 11.00 -15.65 21.54
CA GLY A 105 11.14 -16.59 20.41
C GLY A 105 9.85 -16.89 19.65
N LYS A 106 8.80 -16.10 19.84
CA LYS A 106 7.52 -16.19 19.10
C LYS A 106 7.20 -14.88 18.44
N LEU A 107 6.45 -14.92 17.34
CA LEU A 107 5.95 -13.73 16.67
C LEU A 107 5.22 -12.83 17.66
N ASP A 108 5.57 -11.55 17.68
CA ASP A 108 4.90 -10.54 18.47
C ASP A 108 3.76 -9.90 17.68
N TYR A 109 2.67 -9.57 18.36
CA TYR A 109 1.47 -9.04 17.74
C TYR A 109 1.04 -7.74 18.41
N THR A 110 0.89 -6.72 17.63
CA THR A 110 0.32 -5.45 18.07
C THR A 110 -1.13 -5.27 17.63
N ARG A 111 -1.75 -4.20 18.13
CA ARG A 111 -3.11 -3.80 17.79
C ARG A 111 -3.12 -2.33 17.41
N GLU A 112 -3.68 -2.03 16.26
CA GLU A 112 -3.96 -0.68 15.81
C GLU A 112 -5.46 -0.35 15.89
N GLY A 113 -5.82 0.86 15.51
CA GLY A 113 -7.21 1.30 15.43
C GLY A 113 -8.08 0.36 14.59
N ALA A 114 -9.38 0.29 14.91
CA ALA A 114 -10.37 -0.59 14.31
C ALA A 114 -10.20 -2.11 14.57
N HIS A 115 -9.12 -2.55 15.21
CA HIS A 115 -8.93 -3.96 15.59
C HIS A 115 -9.40 -4.24 17.02
N SER A 116 -10.22 -5.28 17.20
CA SER A 116 -10.67 -5.74 18.52
C SER A 116 -9.61 -6.56 19.26
N LYS A 117 -8.69 -7.19 18.53
CA LYS A 117 -7.62 -8.06 19.07
C LYS A 117 -6.25 -7.74 18.48
N PRO A 118 -5.14 -8.03 19.18
CA PRO A 118 -3.80 -7.98 18.61
C PRO A 118 -3.65 -9.06 17.54
N ARG A 119 -3.53 -8.67 16.27
CA ARG A 119 -3.35 -9.59 15.13
C ARG A 119 -2.44 -9.02 14.05
N ILE A 120 -1.70 -7.96 14.35
CA ILE A 120 -0.85 -7.25 13.41
C ILE A 120 0.59 -7.66 13.69
N LEU A 121 1.25 -8.24 12.69
CA LEU A 121 2.68 -8.45 12.67
C LEU A 121 3.36 -7.20 12.13
N PHE A 122 4.52 -6.88 12.67
CA PHE A 122 5.24 -5.66 12.35
C PHE A 122 6.75 -5.87 12.39
N HIS A 123 7.47 -4.95 11.78
CA HIS A 123 8.93 -4.82 11.91
C HIS A 123 9.21 -3.34 12.19
N GLU A 124 9.45 -2.98 13.46
CA GLU A 124 9.55 -1.58 13.89
C GLU A 124 8.37 -0.73 13.35
N ASP A 125 8.62 0.48 12.83
CA ASP A 125 7.63 1.29 12.10
C ASP A 125 7.93 1.33 10.58
N ILE A 126 8.54 0.26 10.05
CA ILE A 126 8.99 0.13 8.65
C ILE A 126 8.61 -1.22 8.02
N THR A 127 7.51 -1.80 8.45
CA THR A 127 7.07 -3.15 8.02
C THR A 127 6.95 -3.27 6.50
N GLY A 128 6.45 -2.24 5.84
CA GLY A 128 6.34 -2.21 4.38
C GLY A 128 7.70 -2.24 3.69
N LYS A 129 8.68 -1.50 4.20
CA LYS A 129 10.07 -1.54 3.72
C LYS A 129 10.65 -2.94 3.88
N GLU A 130 10.51 -3.54 5.05
CA GLU A 130 11.03 -4.89 5.35
C GLU A 130 10.47 -5.92 4.35
N ILE A 131 9.15 -5.98 4.20
CA ILE A 131 8.49 -6.90 3.27
C ILE A 131 8.94 -6.63 1.83
N THR A 132 8.87 -5.38 1.38
CA THR A 132 9.08 -5.05 -0.03
C THR A 132 10.54 -5.23 -0.44
N SER A 133 11.50 -4.83 0.42
CA SER A 133 12.94 -5.02 0.15
C SER A 133 13.29 -6.50 0.07
N THR A 134 12.83 -7.30 1.02
CA THR A 134 13.07 -8.74 1.06
C THR A 134 12.52 -9.42 -0.19
N LEU A 135 11.27 -9.12 -0.57
CA LEU A 135 10.68 -9.69 -1.80
C LEU A 135 11.44 -9.25 -3.06
N LEU A 136 11.86 -7.98 -3.14
CA LEU A 136 12.62 -7.46 -4.27
C LEU A 136 13.98 -8.16 -4.40
N ASP A 137 14.67 -8.39 -3.29
CA ASP A 137 15.95 -9.10 -3.26
C ASP A 137 15.82 -10.55 -3.71
N VAL A 138 14.69 -11.20 -3.41
CA VAL A 138 14.40 -12.56 -3.90
C VAL A 138 14.07 -12.53 -5.39
N VAL A 139 13.21 -11.63 -5.84
CA VAL A 139 12.84 -11.47 -7.26
C VAL A 139 14.05 -11.18 -8.15
N ARG A 140 14.99 -10.34 -7.70
CA ARG A 140 16.23 -10.02 -8.43
C ARG A 140 17.14 -11.23 -8.67
N LYS A 141 16.96 -12.32 -7.91
CA LYS A 141 17.73 -13.56 -8.07
C LYS A 141 17.06 -14.56 -9.04
N LEU A 142 15.84 -14.27 -9.48
CA LEU A 142 15.12 -15.15 -10.41
C LEU A 142 15.64 -14.95 -11.85
N GLU A 143 16.16 -16.00 -12.46
CA GLU A 143 16.71 -15.96 -13.82
C GLU A 143 15.66 -15.67 -14.90
N ASN A 144 14.40 -16.02 -14.63
CA ASN A 144 13.27 -15.83 -15.55
C ASN A 144 12.59 -14.47 -15.43
N VAL A 145 13.02 -13.59 -14.50
CA VAL A 145 12.43 -12.26 -14.27
C VAL A 145 13.40 -11.17 -14.68
N THR A 146 12.94 -10.24 -15.51
CA THR A 146 13.66 -9.01 -15.85
C THR A 146 12.90 -7.81 -15.33
N ILE A 147 13.52 -6.99 -14.47
CA ILE A 147 12.95 -5.73 -13.99
C ILE A 147 13.48 -4.60 -14.86
N MET A 148 12.58 -3.82 -15.43
CA MET A 148 12.88 -2.62 -16.22
C MET A 148 12.47 -1.38 -15.43
N GLU A 149 13.48 -0.69 -14.88
CA GLU A 149 13.29 0.53 -14.13
C GLU A 149 13.18 1.74 -15.08
N TYR A 150 12.48 2.80 -14.62
CA TYR A 150 12.24 4.03 -15.39
C TYR A 150 11.50 3.77 -16.70
N VAL A 151 10.65 2.74 -16.71
CA VAL A 151 9.79 2.39 -17.84
C VAL A 151 8.32 2.60 -17.44
N THR A 152 7.64 3.48 -18.16
CA THR A 152 6.25 3.82 -17.91
C THR A 152 5.35 3.11 -18.93
N MET A 153 4.40 2.31 -18.45
CA MET A 153 3.31 1.81 -19.29
C MET A 153 2.47 2.99 -19.79
N THR A 154 2.26 3.09 -21.09
CA THR A 154 1.47 4.15 -21.71
C THR A 154 0.11 3.69 -22.22
N ASP A 155 0.00 2.40 -22.54
CA ASP A 155 -1.24 1.78 -23.00
C ASP A 155 -1.15 0.24 -22.92
N ILE A 156 -2.25 -0.45 -23.24
CA ILE A 156 -2.29 -1.89 -23.48
C ILE A 156 -2.30 -2.20 -24.98
N ILE A 157 -1.79 -3.37 -25.35
CA ILE A 157 -1.94 -3.93 -26.69
C ILE A 157 -3.26 -4.71 -26.68
N GLU A 158 -4.32 -4.10 -27.20
CA GLU A 158 -5.66 -4.70 -27.23
C GLU A 158 -6.06 -5.05 -28.66
N LYS A 159 -6.65 -6.22 -28.82
CA LYS A 159 -7.30 -6.63 -30.07
C LYS A 159 -8.47 -7.56 -29.72
N ASP A 160 -9.62 -7.28 -30.29
CA ASP A 160 -10.84 -8.09 -30.13
C ASP A 160 -11.22 -8.35 -28.66
N ASN A 161 -11.06 -7.32 -27.81
CA ASN A 161 -11.29 -7.34 -26.36
C ASN A 161 -10.36 -8.32 -25.59
N VAL A 162 -9.18 -8.60 -26.13
CA VAL A 162 -8.13 -9.40 -25.50
C VAL A 162 -6.87 -8.55 -25.37
N CYS A 163 -6.28 -8.56 -24.18
CA CYS A 163 -5.00 -7.90 -23.91
C CYS A 163 -3.85 -8.82 -24.29
N TYR A 164 -2.93 -8.32 -25.12
CA TYR A 164 -1.73 -9.04 -25.60
C TYR A 164 -0.44 -8.40 -25.08
N GLY A 165 -0.48 -7.62 -24.04
CA GLY A 165 0.68 -6.96 -23.47
C GLY A 165 0.49 -5.47 -23.31
N VAL A 166 1.60 -4.73 -23.28
CA VAL A 166 1.60 -3.29 -23.01
C VAL A 166 2.45 -2.50 -24.00
N LEU A 167 2.08 -1.25 -24.21
CA LEU A 167 2.93 -0.22 -24.77
C LEU A 167 3.59 0.54 -23.62
N ALA A 168 4.87 0.85 -23.75
CA ALA A 168 5.62 1.54 -22.73
C ALA A 168 6.63 2.51 -23.33
N LYS A 169 7.20 3.36 -22.49
CA LYS A 169 8.30 4.26 -22.85
C LYS A 169 9.34 4.31 -21.73
N ASP A 170 10.59 4.42 -22.10
CA ASP A 170 11.70 4.64 -21.17
C ASP A 170 11.84 6.12 -20.73
N ALA A 171 12.81 6.40 -19.86
CA ALA A 171 13.12 7.77 -19.40
C ALA A 171 13.54 8.73 -20.52
N ASN A 172 14.00 8.23 -21.67
CA ASN A 172 14.37 9.01 -22.83
C ASN A 172 13.20 9.19 -23.82
N ASN A 173 11.98 8.74 -23.47
CA ASN A 173 10.79 8.67 -24.31
C ASN A 173 10.94 7.74 -25.54
N ASN A 174 11.85 6.77 -25.50
CA ASN A 174 11.87 5.73 -26.51
C ASN A 174 10.69 4.78 -26.29
N GLU A 175 9.88 4.62 -27.33
CA GLU A 175 8.71 3.75 -27.29
C GLU A 175 9.09 2.28 -27.44
N MET A 176 8.41 1.41 -26.70
CA MET A 176 8.54 -0.03 -26.78
C MET A 176 7.16 -0.71 -26.69
N SER A 177 7.06 -1.88 -27.31
CA SER A 177 5.95 -2.81 -27.12
C SER A 177 6.46 -4.06 -26.42
N ILE A 178 5.72 -4.54 -25.43
CA ILE A 178 5.99 -5.77 -24.72
C ILE A 178 4.79 -6.69 -24.94
N GLU A 179 4.94 -7.63 -25.85
CA GLU A 179 3.91 -8.63 -26.13
C GLU A 179 3.96 -9.73 -25.06
N ALA A 180 2.82 -10.09 -24.50
CA ALA A 180 2.71 -11.09 -23.46
C ALA A 180 1.37 -11.80 -23.47
N GLY A 181 1.37 -13.08 -23.09
CA GLY A 181 0.14 -13.87 -22.94
C GLY A 181 -0.72 -13.42 -21.74
N TYR A 182 -0.09 -12.85 -20.72
CA TYR A 182 -0.76 -12.34 -19.52
C TYR A 182 -0.18 -10.99 -19.11
N THR A 183 -1.07 -10.09 -18.69
CA THR A 183 -0.70 -8.76 -18.16
C THR A 183 -1.24 -8.61 -16.75
N ILE A 184 -0.37 -8.32 -15.78
CA ILE A 184 -0.74 -8.10 -14.38
C ILE A 184 -0.58 -6.62 -14.06
N PHE A 185 -1.67 -5.93 -13.73
CA PHE A 185 -1.65 -4.57 -13.25
C PHE A 185 -1.45 -4.53 -11.73
N ALA A 186 -0.25 -4.16 -11.30
CA ALA A 186 0.14 -3.93 -9.92
C ALA A 186 0.58 -2.47 -9.71
N CYS A 187 -0.05 -1.55 -10.44
CA CYS A 187 0.37 -0.15 -10.63
C CYS A 187 0.12 0.75 -9.41
N GLY A 188 -0.47 0.23 -8.32
CA GLY A 188 -0.87 1.04 -7.17
C GLY A 188 -2.07 1.95 -7.48
N GLY A 189 -2.21 3.01 -6.68
CA GLY A 189 -3.36 3.91 -6.71
C GLY A 189 -3.10 5.26 -7.36
N ILE A 190 -3.83 6.28 -6.89
CA ILE A 190 -3.88 7.64 -7.44
C ILE A 190 -3.28 8.70 -6.51
N GLY A 191 -2.61 8.28 -5.43
CA GLY A 191 -2.19 9.20 -4.37
C GLY A 191 -1.28 10.34 -4.82
N GLY A 192 -0.49 10.13 -5.88
CA GLY A 192 0.38 11.14 -6.47
C GLY A 192 -0.35 12.31 -7.15
N LEU A 193 -1.65 12.19 -7.41
CA LEU A 193 -2.47 13.28 -7.99
C LEU A 193 -2.87 14.35 -6.98
N TYR A 194 -2.72 14.09 -5.67
CA TYR A 194 -3.10 15.03 -4.62
C TYR A 194 -1.94 15.93 -4.23
N ASN A 195 -2.21 17.22 -4.03
CA ASN A 195 -1.21 18.21 -3.61
C ASN A 195 -0.60 17.93 -2.24
N HIS A 196 -1.38 17.31 -1.35
CA HIS A 196 -0.95 16.87 -0.02
C HIS A 196 -1.12 15.36 0.07
N SER A 197 -0.04 14.64 -0.13
CA SER A 197 -0.04 13.18 -0.17
C SER A 197 1.18 12.60 0.52
N THR A 198 1.01 11.44 1.14
CA THR A 198 2.10 10.62 1.66
C THR A 198 2.66 9.65 0.63
N ASN A 199 2.00 9.54 -0.53
CA ASN A 199 2.38 8.66 -1.62
C ASN A 199 3.52 9.27 -2.47
N TYR A 200 4.17 8.42 -3.24
CA TYR A 200 5.09 8.91 -4.27
C TYR A 200 4.34 9.70 -5.36
N PRO A 201 4.92 10.80 -5.87
CA PRO A 201 4.27 11.63 -6.91
C PRO A 201 4.01 10.89 -8.23
N HIS A 202 4.73 9.80 -8.50
CA HIS A 202 4.57 9.02 -9.73
C HIS A 202 3.38 8.04 -9.69
N LEU A 203 2.68 7.91 -8.57
CA LEU A 203 1.45 7.10 -8.49
C LEU A 203 0.26 7.88 -9.02
N THR A 204 0.05 7.85 -10.31
CA THR A 204 -0.89 8.71 -11.05
C THR A 204 -2.11 7.97 -11.62
N GLY A 205 -2.32 6.70 -11.21
CA GLY A 205 -3.51 5.93 -11.60
C GLY A 205 -3.52 5.51 -13.07
N ASP A 206 -2.36 5.21 -13.65
CA ASP A 206 -2.21 4.90 -15.08
C ASP A 206 -3.12 3.76 -15.53
N ALA A 207 -3.19 2.68 -14.74
CA ALA A 207 -4.08 1.55 -15.05
C ALA A 207 -5.56 1.96 -15.09
N ILE A 208 -5.98 2.89 -14.22
CA ILE A 208 -7.35 3.43 -14.22
C ILE A 208 -7.59 4.27 -15.49
N ALA A 209 -6.64 5.12 -15.85
CA ALA A 209 -6.74 5.95 -17.06
C ALA A 209 -6.83 5.08 -18.32
N ILE A 210 -5.99 4.07 -18.46
CA ILE A 210 -5.99 3.11 -19.56
C ILE A 210 -7.33 2.33 -19.59
N ALA A 211 -7.81 1.86 -18.44
CA ALA A 211 -9.09 1.18 -18.35
C ALA A 211 -10.26 2.04 -18.87
N ILE A 212 -10.27 3.35 -18.54
CA ILE A 212 -11.26 4.30 -19.06
C ILE A 212 -11.17 4.39 -20.58
N GLN A 213 -9.96 4.54 -21.13
CA GLN A 213 -9.74 4.68 -22.58
C GLN A 213 -10.24 3.46 -23.37
N HIS A 214 -10.08 2.26 -22.81
CA HIS A 214 -10.53 1.00 -23.41
C HIS A 214 -11.95 0.59 -23.02
N GLY A 215 -12.71 1.44 -22.32
CA GLY A 215 -14.09 1.13 -21.91
C GLY A 215 -14.20 -0.02 -20.90
N ILE A 216 -13.12 -0.36 -20.20
CA ILE A 216 -13.12 -1.36 -19.14
C ILE A 216 -13.89 -0.81 -17.94
N LYS A 217 -14.82 -1.62 -17.43
CA LYS A 217 -15.65 -1.23 -16.29
C LYS A 217 -14.79 -0.96 -15.05
N LEU A 218 -14.98 0.22 -14.46
CA LEU A 218 -14.41 0.61 -13.17
C LEU A 218 -15.46 0.49 -12.06
N GLU A 219 -14.99 0.32 -10.84
CA GLU A 219 -15.82 0.21 -9.65
C GLU A 219 -15.14 0.95 -8.48
N ASN A 220 -15.92 1.71 -7.69
CA ASN A 220 -15.49 2.40 -6.47
C ASN A 220 -14.26 3.31 -6.67
N VAL A 221 -14.16 4.01 -7.80
CA VAL A 221 -13.01 4.90 -8.10
C VAL A 221 -12.96 6.16 -7.22
N ASP A 222 -14.00 6.44 -6.49
CA ASP A 222 -14.09 7.50 -5.49
C ASP A 222 -13.60 7.07 -4.09
N TYR A 223 -13.26 5.80 -3.90
CA TYR A 223 -12.75 5.29 -2.62
C TYR A 223 -11.29 5.67 -2.44
N VAL A 224 -11.07 6.77 -1.72
CA VAL A 224 -9.73 7.27 -1.35
C VAL A 224 -9.65 7.35 0.17
N GLN A 225 -8.76 6.54 0.77
CA GLN A 225 -8.49 6.64 2.19
C GLN A 225 -7.57 7.82 2.47
N ILE A 226 -7.97 8.70 3.41
CA ILE A 226 -7.15 9.81 3.89
C ILE A 226 -6.53 9.43 5.22
N HIS A 227 -5.20 9.43 5.31
CA HIS A 227 -4.54 9.31 6.60
C HIS A 227 -4.71 10.62 7.39
N PRO A 228 -5.20 10.58 8.64
CA PRO A 228 -5.59 11.79 9.36
C PRO A 228 -4.42 12.67 9.79
N THR A 229 -3.21 12.10 9.95
CA THR A 229 -2.07 12.81 10.55
C THR A 229 -0.83 12.76 9.65
N THR A 230 -0.42 13.93 9.17
CA THR A 230 0.84 14.17 8.47
C THR A 230 1.51 15.42 9.02
N LEU A 231 2.83 15.50 8.92
CA LEU A 231 3.55 16.71 9.30
C LEU A 231 3.17 17.86 8.35
N TYR A 232 2.67 18.94 8.91
CA TYR A 232 2.37 20.14 8.12
C TYR A 232 3.65 20.80 7.62
N THR A 233 3.72 21.01 6.31
CA THR A 233 4.81 21.75 5.67
C THR A 233 4.25 22.62 4.55
N LYS A 234 4.94 23.74 4.24
CA LYS A 234 4.68 24.56 3.05
C LYS A 234 5.48 24.09 1.83
N GLU A 235 6.40 23.17 2.03
CA GLU A 235 7.21 22.60 0.94
C GLU A 235 6.35 21.70 0.05
N LYS A 236 6.67 21.71 -1.23
CA LYS A 236 6.05 20.81 -2.20
C LYS A 236 6.69 19.43 -2.12
N GLY A 237 5.89 18.41 -2.34
CA GLY A 237 6.36 17.04 -2.38
C GLY A 237 5.58 16.12 -1.45
N ARG A 238 6.14 14.97 -1.17
CA ARG A 238 5.54 13.96 -0.32
C ARG A 238 5.51 14.44 1.15
N ALA A 239 4.32 14.45 1.75
CA ALA A 239 4.17 14.76 3.17
C ALA A 239 4.72 13.60 4.04
N PHE A 240 5.37 13.95 5.14
CA PHE A 240 5.79 12.94 6.12
C PHE A 240 4.57 12.40 6.87
N LEU A 241 4.38 11.09 6.85
CA LEU A 241 3.33 10.41 7.60
C LEU A 241 3.71 10.34 9.08
N ILE A 242 2.83 10.83 9.96
CA ILE A 242 2.93 10.58 11.38
C ILE A 242 2.15 9.30 11.66
N SER A 243 2.85 8.24 12.06
CA SER A 243 2.27 6.91 12.26
C SER A 243 1.03 6.93 13.15
N GLU A 244 0.10 6.03 12.89
CA GLU A 244 -1.11 5.87 13.70
C GLU A 244 -0.76 5.38 15.12
N SER A 245 0.32 4.61 15.26
CA SER A 245 0.84 4.15 16.54
C SER A 245 1.08 5.30 17.52
N VAL A 246 1.58 6.45 17.05
CA VAL A 246 1.82 7.65 17.87
C VAL A 246 0.55 8.11 18.60
N ARG A 247 -0.61 8.07 17.92
CA ARG A 247 -1.91 8.35 18.56
C ARG A 247 -2.37 7.22 19.47
N GLY A 248 -2.11 5.99 19.06
CA GLY A 248 -2.38 4.78 19.85
C GLY A 248 -1.62 4.76 21.18
N GLU A 249 -0.34 5.18 21.16
CA GLU A 249 0.54 5.28 22.31
C GLU A 249 0.21 6.44 23.24
N GLY A 250 -0.65 7.35 22.82
CA GLY A 250 -1.19 8.36 23.73
C GLY A 250 -1.02 9.82 23.34
N ALA A 251 -0.41 10.14 22.21
CA ALA A 251 -0.34 11.52 21.70
C ALA A 251 -1.73 12.15 21.61
N LYS A 252 -1.80 13.46 21.85
CA LYS A 252 -3.07 14.20 21.95
C LYS A 252 -3.16 15.28 20.89
N LEU A 253 -4.38 15.49 20.37
CA LEU A 253 -4.68 16.52 19.37
C LEU A 253 -5.32 17.75 20.01
N TYR A 254 -4.78 18.92 19.67
CA TYR A 254 -5.21 20.21 20.21
C TYR A 254 -5.53 21.22 19.10
N GLY A 255 -6.58 22.01 19.35
CA GLY A 255 -6.87 23.19 18.56
C GLY A 255 -6.00 24.40 18.95
N LYS A 256 -6.20 25.51 18.25
CA LYS A 256 -5.51 26.80 18.49
C LYS A 256 -5.67 27.32 19.93
N ASP A 257 -6.80 26.99 20.55
CA ASP A 257 -7.12 27.38 21.93
C ASP A 257 -6.46 26.48 22.99
N GLY A 258 -5.62 25.54 22.59
CA GLY A 258 -4.96 24.58 23.47
C GLY A 258 -5.89 23.52 24.06
N LYS A 259 -7.10 23.37 23.53
CA LYS A 259 -8.05 22.38 24.00
C LYS A 259 -8.04 21.14 23.09
N ARG A 260 -8.09 19.99 23.74
CA ARG A 260 -8.29 18.69 23.07
C ARG A 260 -9.69 18.66 22.44
N PHE A 261 -9.80 18.22 21.18
CA PHE A 261 -11.05 18.28 20.43
C PHE A 261 -11.60 16.92 19.95
N ALA A 262 -10.82 15.85 20.08
CA ALA A 262 -11.24 14.51 19.64
C ALA A 262 -10.72 13.38 20.54
N ASN A 263 -11.23 12.19 20.35
CA ASN A 263 -10.61 10.95 20.82
C ASN A 263 -9.69 10.43 19.70
N GLU A 264 -8.39 10.35 19.97
CA GLU A 264 -7.34 10.09 18.97
C GLU A 264 -7.36 8.68 18.35
N VAL A 265 -8.07 7.74 18.98
CA VAL A 265 -8.22 6.34 18.51
C VAL A 265 -9.47 6.10 17.67
N LEU A 266 -10.16 7.16 17.26
CA LEU A 266 -11.28 7.05 16.33
C LEU A 266 -10.82 6.50 14.96
N PRO A 267 -11.71 5.84 14.18
CA PRO A 267 -11.45 5.45 12.81
C PRO A 267 -10.94 6.61 11.95
N ARG A 268 -10.10 6.30 10.96
CA ARG A 268 -9.37 7.30 10.15
C ARG A 268 -10.27 8.34 9.48
N ASP A 269 -11.39 7.92 8.92
CA ASP A 269 -12.38 8.79 8.27
C ASP A 269 -13.00 9.78 9.26
N ILE A 270 -13.44 9.29 10.43
CA ILE A 270 -14.03 10.12 11.50
C ILE A 270 -12.97 11.07 12.06
N MET A 271 -11.75 10.59 12.29
CA MET A 271 -10.65 11.44 12.77
C MET A 271 -10.31 12.52 11.76
N THR A 272 -10.23 12.20 10.48
CA THR A 272 -9.99 13.16 9.39
C THR A 272 -11.07 14.25 9.39
N GLN A 273 -12.34 13.86 9.56
CA GLN A 273 -13.44 14.82 9.64
C GLN A 273 -13.26 15.75 10.86
N LYS A 274 -12.96 15.20 12.05
CA LYS A 274 -12.74 16.00 13.27
C LYS A 274 -11.60 16.99 13.12
N ILE A 275 -10.49 16.57 12.52
CA ILE A 275 -9.35 17.47 12.25
C ILE A 275 -9.76 18.59 11.29
N ARG A 276 -10.46 18.29 10.20
CA ARG A 276 -10.95 19.29 9.25
C ARG A 276 -11.94 20.29 9.88
N GLU A 277 -12.86 19.80 10.71
CA GLU A 277 -13.78 20.64 11.47
C GLU A 277 -13.01 21.61 12.40
N GLN A 278 -11.99 21.10 13.11
CA GLN A 278 -11.17 21.94 13.98
C GLN A 278 -10.33 22.95 13.21
N MET A 279 -9.68 22.55 12.12
CA MET A 279 -8.93 23.45 11.23
C MET A 279 -9.82 24.59 10.72
N LYS A 280 -11.04 24.28 10.29
CA LYS A 280 -12.02 25.29 9.86
C LYS A 280 -12.44 26.22 10.99
N LYS A 281 -12.70 25.69 12.18
CA LYS A 281 -13.05 26.49 13.37
C LYS A 281 -11.94 27.44 13.78
N ASP A 282 -10.69 27.00 13.70
CA ASP A 282 -9.52 27.75 14.13
C ASP A 282 -9.00 28.72 13.06
N ASP A 283 -9.53 28.63 11.82
CA ASP A 283 -9.00 29.29 10.63
C ASP A 283 -7.49 29.02 10.47
N MET A 284 -7.11 27.72 10.56
CA MET A 284 -5.73 27.25 10.50
C MET A 284 -5.60 26.07 9.53
N PRO A 285 -4.49 25.96 8.78
CA PRO A 285 -4.25 24.85 7.86
C PRO A 285 -3.71 23.58 8.57
N TYR A 286 -3.66 23.55 9.89
CA TYR A 286 -3.18 22.42 10.70
C TYR A 286 -3.81 22.43 12.10
N VAL A 287 -3.63 21.33 12.81
CA VAL A 287 -3.87 21.18 14.25
C VAL A 287 -2.56 20.83 14.94
N TRP A 288 -2.52 20.88 16.26
CA TRP A 288 -1.35 20.51 17.05
C TRP A 288 -1.44 19.07 17.51
N MET A 289 -0.32 18.36 17.48
CA MET A 289 -0.17 17.05 18.11
C MET A 289 0.88 17.14 19.21
N ASP A 290 0.48 16.87 20.44
CA ASP A 290 1.39 16.78 21.59
C ASP A 290 1.86 15.32 21.74
N MET A 291 3.14 15.10 21.54
CA MET A 291 3.82 13.84 21.71
C MET A 291 4.67 13.78 22.98
N THR A 292 4.71 14.87 23.77
CA THR A 292 5.55 14.94 24.99
C THR A 292 5.12 13.97 26.09
N VAL A 293 3.92 13.42 25.95
CA VAL A 293 3.40 12.37 26.85
C VAL A 293 3.98 10.98 26.55
N LEU A 294 4.64 10.83 25.39
CA LEU A 294 5.32 9.61 24.99
C LEU A 294 6.73 9.61 25.58
N GLY A 295 7.23 8.45 26.00
CA GLY A 295 8.62 8.34 26.44
C GLY A 295 9.60 8.60 25.28
N GLU A 296 10.85 8.96 25.62
CA GLU A 296 11.91 9.18 24.62
C GLU A 296 12.16 7.97 23.72
N GLU A 297 11.77 6.77 24.14
CA GLU A 297 11.90 5.52 23.37
C GLU A 297 10.84 5.37 22.25
N VAL A 298 9.82 6.24 22.22
CA VAL A 298 8.68 6.16 21.27
C VAL A 298 8.74 7.28 20.22
N ILE A 299 9.58 8.28 20.41
CA ILE A 299 9.78 9.41 19.52
C ILE A 299 11.06 9.20 18.69
#